data_9383d67f0828e2582508261337dc226a
#
_entry.id   9383d67f0828e2582508261337dc226a
#
_cell.length_a   1.000
_cell.length_b   1.000
_cell.length_c   1.000
_cell.angle_alpha   90.00
_cell.angle_beta   90.00
_cell.angle_gamma   90.00
#
_symmetry.space_group_name_H-M   'P 1'
#
loop_
_entity.id
_entity.type
_entity.pdbx_description
1 polymer ?
#
loop_
_entity_poly.entity_id
_entity_poly.type
_entity_poly.pdbx_seq_one_letter_code
_entity_poly.pdbx_strand_id
1 'polypeptide(L)'
;QEHQSVAALPDQRRAVLEGEWVRSANRNLKGAFSMASKKVEMYAKKRYELDEIKNKIKEEFDKRKFSDVEFKDEIIRELGDTKTLLLIFENWFLRTGSYASLVIMLSEYQGYQSADIIATGGKEAFFSFGAEGDFAKFGEDALKNLGFQGKVR
;
A
#
# COMPACT_ATOMS: atom_id res chain seq x y z
N GLN A 1 -27.07 -0.50 31.21
CA GLN A 1 -27.18 -0.22 29.74
C GLN A 1 -26.60 -1.41 29.01
N GLU A 2 -27.48 -2.25 28.52
CA GLU A 2 -27.08 -3.37 27.67
C GLU A 2 -26.72 -2.85 26.30
N HIS A 3 -25.43 -2.85 25.99
CA HIS A 3 -24.99 -2.78 24.60
C HIS A 3 -25.42 -4.08 23.92
N GLN A 4 -26.49 -4.03 23.16
CA GLN A 4 -26.83 -5.14 22.27
C GLN A 4 -25.75 -5.22 21.20
N SER A 5 -24.82 -6.14 21.37
CA SER A 5 -23.85 -6.50 20.37
C SER A 5 -24.58 -6.99 19.12
N VAL A 6 -24.09 -6.63 17.94
CA VAL A 6 -24.60 -7.13 16.64
C VAL A 6 -24.65 -8.67 16.63
N ALA A 7 -23.78 -9.33 17.38
CA ALA A 7 -23.75 -10.78 17.55
C ALA A 7 -25.00 -11.36 18.23
N ALA A 8 -25.79 -10.56 18.95
CA ALA A 8 -27.02 -11.00 19.60
C ALA A 8 -28.26 -10.95 18.68
N LEU A 9 -28.14 -10.45 17.45
CA LEU A 9 -29.24 -10.38 16.49
C LEU A 9 -29.42 -11.73 15.78
N PRO A 10 -30.67 -12.11 15.41
CA PRO A 10 -30.87 -13.25 14.52
C PRO A 10 -30.05 -13.14 13.23
N ASP A 11 -29.51 -14.24 12.76
CA ASP A 11 -28.58 -14.29 11.61
C ASP A 11 -29.08 -13.55 10.38
N GLN A 12 -30.37 -13.65 10.06
CA GLN A 12 -30.97 -12.96 8.92
C GLN A 12 -30.93 -11.43 9.06
N ARG A 13 -31.23 -10.92 10.26
CA ARG A 13 -31.17 -9.47 10.52
C ARG A 13 -29.75 -8.95 10.51
N ARG A 14 -28.83 -9.74 11.02
CA ARG A 14 -27.41 -9.42 11.02
C ARG A 14 -26.88 -9.30 9.61
N ALA A 15 -27.17 -10.28 8.75
CA ALA A 15 -26.76 -10.26 7.33
C ALA A 15 -27.32 -9.05 6.56
N VAL A 16 -28.56 -8.67 6.81
CA VAL A 16 -29.19 -7.49 6.19
C VAL A 16 -28.50 -6.21 6.63
N LEU A 17 -28.26 -6.04 7.94
CA LEU A 17 -27.60 -4.84 8.49
C LEU A 17 -26.15 -4.72 7.99
N GLU A 18 -25.41 -5.81 7.97
CA GLU A 18 -24.04 -5.83 7.44
C GLU A 18 -24.01 -5.50 5.95
N GLY A 19 -24.96 -6.05 5.17
CA GLY A 19 -25.09 -5.73 3.74
C GLY A 19 -25.48 -4.29 3.49
N GLU A 20 -26.37 -3.71 4.27
CA GLU A 20 -26.75 -2.31 4.18
C GLU A 20 -25.62 -1.36 4.54
N TRP A 21 -24.88 -1.70 5.58
CA TRP A 21 -23.73 -0.90 6.00
C TRP A 21 -22.63 -0.87 4.93
N VAL A 22 -22.29 -2.01 4.35
CA VAL A 22 -21.31 -2.11 3.25
C VAL A 22 -21.78 -1.32 2.02
N ARG A 23 -23.06 -1.43 1.65
CA ARG A 23 -23.60 -0.66 0.52
C ARG A 23 -23.62 0.84 0.78
N SER A 24 -23.94 1.25 2.00
CA SER A 24 -23.91 2.65 2.40
C SER A 24 -22.49 3.21 2.39
N ALA A 25 -21.52 2.47 2.94
CA ALA A 25 -20.12 2.84 2.91
C ALA A 25 -19.59 2.98 1.47
N ASN A 26 -19.91 2.02 0.61
CA ASN A 26 -19.51 2.07 -0.80
C ASN A 26 -20.12 3.26 -1.56
N ARG A 27 -21.38 3.62 -1.27
CA ARG A 27 -22.02 4.81 -1.88
C ARG A 27 -21.33 6.09 -1.44
N ASN A 28 -21.02 6.21 -0.17
CA ASN A 28 -20.34 7.39 0.36
C ASN A 28 -18.92 7.53 -0.20
N LEU A 29 -18.20 6.43 -0.38
CA LEU A 29 -16.87 6.42 -1.00
C LEU A 29 -16.89 6.83 -2.47
N LYS A 30 -17.91 6.42 -3.24
CA LYS A 30 -18.05 6.80 -4.66
C LYS A 30 -18.42 8.27 -4.87
N GLY A 31 -19.07 8.93 -3.92
CA GLY A 31 -19.54 10.31 -4.07
C GLY A 31 -18.59 11.37 -3.50
N ALA A 32 -17.76 11.05 -2.50
CA ALA A 32 -17.03 12.04 -1.74
C ALA A 32 -15.52 12.10 -2.05
N PHE A 33 -14.86 10.97 -2.38
CA PHE A 33 -13.41 10.89 -2.56
C PHE A 33 -13.04 9.81 -3.56
N SER A 34 -12.87 10.22 -4.80
CA SER A 34 -12.15 9.41 -5.76
C SER A 34 -10.65 9.61 -5.54
N MET A 35 -10.09 8.92 -4.55
CA MET A 35 -8.63 8.84 -4.44
C MET A 35 -8.11 7.90 -5.51
N ALA A 36 -7.30 8.41 -6.42
CA ALA A 36 -6.59 7.59 -7.37
C ALA A 36 -5.60 6.70 -6.61
N SER A 37 -5.61 5.41 -6.92
CA SER A 37 -4.66 4.47 -6.36
C SER A 37 -4.04 3.60 -7.45
N LYS A 38 -2.79 3.25 -7.25
CA LYS A 38 -2.07 2.31 -8.11
C LYS A 38 -1.49 1.18 -7.26
N LYS A 39 -1.74 -0.05 -7.69
CA LYS A 39 -1.20 -1.25 -7.07
C LYS A 39 -0.28 -1.99 -8.03
N VAL A 40 0.87 -2.41 -7.52
CA VAL A 40 1.84 -3.25 -8.25
C VAL A 40 2.22 -4.44 -7.37
N GLU A 41 2.21 -5.63 -7.93
CA GLU A 41 2.63 -6.87 -7.26
C GLU A 41 3.93 -7.37 -7.87
N MET A 42 4.91 -7.71 -7.02
CA MET A 42 6.22 -8.17 -7.46
C MET A 42 6.69 -9.37 -6.63
N TYR A 43 7.57 -10.18 -7.22
CA TYR A 43 8.07 -11.40 -6.62
C TYR A 43 9.56 -11.57 -6.86
N ALA A 44 10.24 -12.21 -5.90
CA ALA A 44 11.65 -12.55 -6.00
C ALA A 44 11.98 -13.83 -5.24
N LYS A 45 13.06 -14.50 -5.63
CA LYS A 45 13.76 -15.40 -4.73
C LYS A 45 14.54 -14.56 -3.72
N LYS A 46 14.58 -15.02 -2.48
CA LYS A 46 15.28 -14.30 -1.42
C LYS A 46 16.77 -14.13 -1.77
N ARG A 47 17.21 -12.89 -1.79
CA ARG A 47 18.63 -12.48 -1.87
C ARG A 47 19.05 -11.66 -0.66
N TYR A 48 18.12 -10.90 -0.11
CA TYR A 48 18.34 -9.97 0.99
C TYR A 48 17.35 -10.22 2.11
N GLU A 49 17.75 -9.93 3.33
CA GLU A 49 16.81 -9.87 4.45
C GLU A 49 15.83 -8.69 4.26
N LEU A 50 14.65 -8.77 4.86
CA LEU A 50 13.64 -7.71 4.72
C LEU A 50 14.15 -6.34 5.19
N ASP A 51 14.93 -6.30 6.26
CA ASP A 51 15.54 -5.06 6.75
C ASP A 51 16.57 -4.47 5.77
N GLU A 52 17.33 -5.32 5.09
CA GLU A 52 18.24 -4.88 4.04
C GLU A 52 17.47 -4.29 2.85
N ILE A 53 16.37 -4.92 2.46
CA ILE A 53 15.50 -4.41 1.40
C ILE A 53 14.95 -3.04 1.78
N LYS A 54 14.47 -2.87 3.00
CA LYS A 54 14.02 -1.58 3.53
C LYS A 54 15.09 -0.51 3.36
N ASN A 55 16.30 -0.77 3.83
CA ASN A 55 17.38 0.19 3.76
C ASN A 55 17.77 0.55 2.32
N LYS A 56 17.78 -0.44 1.43
CA LYS A 56 18.06 -0.22 0.01
C LYS A 56 16.96 0.59 -0.68
N ILE A 57 15.70 0.38 -0.34
CA ILE A 57 14.58 1.20 -0.83
C ILE A 57 14.76 2.66 -0.38
N LYS A 58 15.07 2.87 0.89
CA LYS A 58 15.32 4.23 1.43
C LYS A 58 16.49 4.91 0.71
N GLU A 59 17.58 4.20 0.48
CA GLU A 59 18.71 4.73 -0.28
C GLU A 59 18.34 5.12 -1.71
N GLU A 60 17.55 4.29 -2.40
CA GLU A 60 17.07 4.59 -3.76
C GLU A 60 16.19 5.85 -3.77
N PHE A 61 15.36 6.05 -2.77
CA PHE A 61 14.54 7.25 -2.67
C PHE A 61 15.37 8.50 -2.39
N ASP A 62 16.39 8.39 -1.55
CA ASP A 62 17.29 9.49 -1.21
C ASP A 62 18.14 9.96 -2.42
N LYS A 63 18.38 9.10 -3.38
CA LYS A 63 19.10 9.45 -4.62
C LYS A 63 18.27 10.28 -5.60
N ARG A 64 16.97 10.38 -5.43
CA ARG A 64 16.10 11.10 -6.36
C ARG A 64 16.13 12.60 -6.07
N LYS A 65 16.67 13.36 -7.02
CA LYS A 65 16.92 14.81 -6.91
C LYS A 65 15.60 15.53 -6.95
N PHE A 66 14.64 15.61 -6.70
CA PHE A 66 13.38 16.37 -6.79
C PHE A 66 12.22 15.68 -6.09
N SER A 67 12.53 14.74 -5.22
CA SER A 67 11.52 14.10 -4.41
C SER A 67 11.84 14.28 -2.94
N ASP A 68 10.88 14.78 -2.20
CA ASP A 68 10.93 14.87 -0.74
C ASP A 68 10.22 13.64 -0.17
N VAL A 69 10.75 12.45 -0.50
CA VAL A 69 10.20 11.21 0.04
C VAL A 69 10.57 11.09 1.51
N GLU A 70 9.58 10.99 2.34
CA GLU A 70 9.73 10.85 3.77
C GLU A 70 9.28 9.46 4.22
N PHE A 71 10.13 8.76 4.94
CA PHE A 71 9.76 7.52 5.61
C PHE A 71 8.94 7.84 6.86
N LYS A 72 7.75 7.28 6.95
CA LYS A 72 6.80 7.58 8.03
C LYS A 72 6.76 6.53 9.12
N ASP A 73 6.62 5.26 8.74
CA ASP A 73 6.43 4.20 9.72
C ASP A 73 6.68 2.82 9.11
N GLU A 74 6.80 1.83 9.98
CA GLU A 74 6.92 0.42 9.59
C GLU A 74 6.16 -0.49 10.56
N ILE A 75 5.69 -1.61 10.04
CA ILE A 75 5.10 -2.68 10.85
C ILE A 75 5.80 -3.98 10.50
N ILE A 76 6.32 -4.66 11.51
CA ILE A 76 6.93 -5.99 11.37
C ILE A 76 6.01 -7.03 12.00
N ARG A 77 5.79 -8.13 11.30
CA ARG A 77 5.04 -9.28 11.81
C ARG A 77 5.74 -10.58 11.44
N GLU A 78 5.78 -11.49 12.40
CA GLU A 78 6.21 -12.87 12.19
C GLU A 78 5.08 -13.79 12.64
N LEU A 79 4.61 -14.62 11.69
CA LEU A 79 3.55 -15.57 11.93
C LEU A 79 3.99 -16.94 11.38
N GLY A 80 4.40 -17.85 12.28
CA GLY A 80 4.98 -19.12 11.86
C GLY A 80 6.23 -18.87 10.99
N ASP A 81 6.24 -19.46 9.81
CA ASP A 81 7.36 -19.33 8.86
C ASP A 81 7.26 -18.10 7.96
N THR A 82 6.24 -17.26 8.16
CA THR A 82 6.01 -16.05 7.36
C THR A 82 6.48 -14.81 8.10
N LYS A 83 7.30 -14.01 7.45
CA LYS A 83 7.73 -12.71 7.93
C LYS A 83 7.19 -11.63 7.01
N THR A 84 6.61 -10.59 7.58
CA THR A 84 6.05 -9.46 6.83
C THR A 84 6.59 -8.15 7.37
N LEU A 85 6.98 -7.27 6.46
CA LEU A 85 7.40 -5.90 6.75
C LEU A 85 6.58 -4.94 5.89
N LEU A 86 5.84 -4.07 6.54
CA LEU A 86 5.07 -3.03 5.88
C LEU A 86 5.76 -1.69 6.10
N LEU A 87 6.01 -0.96 5.02
CA LEU A 87 6.68 0.32 5.00
C LEU A 87 5.72 1.41 4.50
N ILE A 88 5.73 2.55 5.14
CA ILE A 88 4.90 3.69 4.76
C ILE A 88 5.79 4.89 4.46
N PHE A 89 5.63 5.45 3.26
CA PHE A 89 6.31 6.64 2.78
C PHE A 89 5.29 7.70 2.35
N GLU A 90 5.66 8.95 2.45
CA GLU A 90 4.92 10.07 1.88
C GLU A 90 5.85 10.94 1.03
N ASN A 91 5.28 11.59 0.03
CA ASN A 91 6.00 12.54 -0.79
C ASN A 91 5.11 13.75 -1.11
N TRP A 92 5.71 14.93 -1.02
CA TRP A 92 5.07 16.15 -1.49
C TRP A 92 5.48 16.41 -2.94
N PHE A 93 4.51 16.53 -3.81
CA PHE A 93 4.73 16.82 -5.21
C PHE A 93 4.42 18.30 -5.51
N LEU A 94 5.45 19.08 -5.76
CA LEU A 94 5.33 20.51 -6.07
C LEU A 94 4.43 20.78 -7.28
N ARG A 95 4.57 19.96 -8.31
CA ARG A 95 3.80 20.11 -9.55
C ARG A 95 2.29 20.05 -9.34
N THR A 96 1.86 19.23 -8.43
CA THR A 96 0.44 18.98 -8.15
C THR A 96 -0.04 19.67 -6.89
N GLY A 97 0.88 20.19 -6.06
CA GLY A 97 0.54 20.79 -4.77
C GLY A 97 -0.15 19.79 -3.84
N SER A 98 0.23 18.51 -3.89
CA SER A 98 -0.43 17.47 -3.11
C SER A 98 0.54 16.44 -2.56
N TYR A 99 0.14 15.78 -1.49
CA TYR A 99 0.81 14.62 -0.96
C TYR A 99 0.35 13.35 -1.65
N ALA A 100 1.27 12.42 -1.82
CA ALA A 100 0.96 11.03 -2.13
C ALA A 100 1.57 10.13 -1.08
N SER A 101 0.91 9.01 -0.82
CA SER A 101 1.39 7.98 0.11
C SER A 101 1.78 6.74 -0.67
N LEU A 102 2.82 6.07 -0.21
CA LEU A 102 3.30 4.81 -0.74
C LEU A 102 3.39 3.80 0.40
N VAL A 103 2.69 2.70 0.23
CA VAL A 103 2.79 1.54 1.12
C VAL A 103 3.47 0.42 0.37
N ILE A 104 4.52 -0.15 0.94
CA ILE A 104 5.18 -1.34 0.42
C ILE A 104 5.08 -2.42 1.49
N MET A 105 4.39 -3.50 1.16
CA MET A 105 4.31 -4.69 2.01
C MET A 105 5.21 -5.76 1.43
N LEU A 106 6.24 -6.10 2.18
CA LEU A 106 7.17 -7.19 1.85
C LEU A 106 6.81 -8.40 2.67
N SER A 107 6.68 -9.54 2.03
CA SER A 107 6.43 -10.82 2.70
C SER A 107 7.46 -11.86 2.28
N GLU A 108 7.87 -12.68 3.24
CA GLU A 108 8.87 -13.73 3.05
C GLU A 108 8.34 -15.06 3.57
N TYR A 109 8.45 -16.07 2.73
CA TYR A 109 8.06 -17.43 3.07
C TYR A 109 8.92 -18.44 2.28
N GLN A 110 9.60 -19.34 2.98
CA GLN A 110 10.37 -20.44 2.39
C GLN A 110 11.33 -20.04 1.25
N GLY A 111 12.09 -18.98 1.45
CA GLY A 111 13.08 -18.51 0.48
C GLY A 111 12.52 -17.72 -0.70
N TYR A 112 11.23 -17.40 -0.69
CA TYR A 112 10.57 -16.54 -1.66
C TYR A 112 10.10 -15.25 -0.99
N GLN A 113 10.09 -14.20 -1.74
CA GLN A 113 9.63 -12.89 -1.28
C GLN A 113 8.61 -12.31 -2.25
N SER A 114 7.61 -11.64 -1.72
CA SER A 114 6.67 -10.84 -2.49
C SER A 114 6.69 -9.40 -2.02
N ALA A 115 6.36 -8.50 -2.90
CA ALA A 115 6.20 -7.09 -2.60
C ALA A 115 4.88 -6.60 -3.20
N ASP A 116 4.04 -6.03 -2.36
CA ASP A 116 2.83 -5.32 -2.78
C ASP A 116 3.08 -3.83 -2.59
N ILE A 117 2.96 -3.08 -3.67
CA ILE A 117 3.15 -1.63 -3.69
C ILE A 117 1.78 -0.99 -3.91
N ILE A 118 1.37 -0.13 -3.01
CA ILE A 118 0.13 0.64 -3.14
C ILE A 118 0.46 2.11 -2.98
N ALA A 119 0.23 2.88 -4.03
CA ALA A 119 0.36 4.32 -3.99
C ALA A 119 -1.01 4.97 -4.07
N THR A 120 -1.25 5.99 -3.27
CA THR A 120 -2.49 6.76 -3.25
C THR A 120 -2.16 8.25 -3.31
N GLY A 121 -2.93 9.00 -4.09
CA GLY A 121 -2.77 10.44 -4.24
C GLY A 121 -4.04 11.20 -3.90
N GLY A 122 -3.91 12.46 -3.48
CA GLY A 122 -4.96 13.21 -2.81
C GLY A 122 -5.94 14.01 -3.64
N LYS A 123 -5.85 14.08 -4.97
CA LYS A 123 -6.78 14.92 -5.78
C LYS A 123 -7.10 14.33 -7.15
N GLU A 124 -8.38 14.41 -7.49
CA GLU A 124 -8.93 14.01 -8.80
C GLU A 124 -8.29 14.70 -10.02
N ALA A 125 -7.68 15.85 -9.82
CA ALA A 125 -7.16 16.67 -10.91
C ALA A 125 -5.90 16.11 -11.57
N PHE A 126 -5.40 14.98 -11.10
CA PHE A 126 -4.13 14.42 -11.56
C PHE A 126 -4.35 13.21 -12.42
N PHE A 127 -5.07 13.46 -13.49
CA PHE A 127 -5.30 12.50 -14.57
C PHE A 127 -3.97 12.01 -15.13
N SER A 128 -3.90 10.79 -15.53
CA SER A 128 -2.88 10.14 -16.34
C SER A 128 -1.40 10.25 -15.92
N PHE A 129 -1.01 11.27 -15.18
CA PHE A 129 0.34 11.45 -14.60
C PHE A 129 0.26 11.80 -13.12
N GLY A 130 -0.64 11.16 -12.40
CA GLY A 130 -0.83 11.40 -10.99
C GLY A 130 0.43 11.12 -10.17
N ALA A 131 0.59 11.86 -9.10
CA ALA A 131 1.67 11.68 -8.14
C ALA A 131 1.75 10.23 -7.61
N GLU A 132 0.61 9.58 -7.47
CA GLU A 132 0.52 8.19 -7.06
C GLU A 132 1.13 7.22 -8.08
N GLY A 133 0.96 7.48 -9.39
CA GLY A 133 1.55 6.68 -10.46
C GLY A 133 3.07 6.79 -10.47
N ASP A 134 3.58 7.99 -10.35
CA ASP A 134 5.01 8.26 -10.26
C ASP A 134 5.60 7.66 -8.99
N PHE A 135 4.90 7.77 -7.87
CA PHE A 135 5.37 7.23 -6.60
C PHE A 135 5.36 5.69 -6.58
N ALA A 136 4.34 5.06 -7.16
CA ALA A 136 4.31 3.60 -7.34
C ALA A 136 5.50 3.13 -8.20
N LYS A 137 5.82 3.87 -9.27
CA LYS A 137 6.97 3.58 -10.12
C LYS A 137 8.29 3.71 -9.37
N PHE A 138 8.44 4.64 -8.47
CA PHE A 138 9.64 4.75 -7.63
C PHE A 138 9.85 3.49 -6.81
N GLY A 139 8.81 2.99 -6.17
CA GLY A 139 8.85 1.73 -5.43
C GLY A 139 9.13 0.53 -6.34
N GLU A 140 8.49 0.46 -7.48
CA GLU A 140 8.70 -0.60 -8.48
C GLU A 140 10.15 -0.63 -8.98
N ASP A 141 10.71 0.51 -9.35
CA ASP A 141 12.09 0.62 -9.85
C ASP A 141 13.10 0.23 -8.77
N ALA A 142 12.89 0.66 -7.52
CA ALA A 142 13.73 0.28 -6.40
C ALA A 142 13.74 -1.23 -6.17
N LEU A 143 12.59 -1.87 -6.25
CA LEU A 143 12.46 -3.33 -6.08
C LEU A 143 13.02 -4.10 -7.28
N LYS A 144 12.86 -3.60 -8.50
CA LYS A 144 13.51 -4.20 -9.69
C LYS A 144 15.03 -4.25 -9.54
N ASN A 145 15.64 -3.21 -9.03
CA ASN A 145 17.07 -3.17 -8.75
C ASN A 145 17.51 -4.21 -7.72
N LEU A 146 16.59 -4.70 -6.90
CA LEU A 146 16.82 -5.74 -5.89
C LEU A 146 16.47 -7.16 -6.38
N GLY A 147 16.10 -7.29 -7.64
CA GLY A 147 15.81 -8.58 -8.27
C GLY A 147 14.34 -8.99 -8.24
N PHE A 148 13.45 -8.11 -7.82
CA PHE A 148 12.01 -8.36 -7.90
C PHE A 148 11.51 -8.21 -9.34
N GLN A 149 10.57 -9.03 -9.71
CA GLN A 149 9.92 -9.02 -11.01
C GLN A 149 8.41 -8.90 -10.83
N GLY A 150 7.76 -8.22 -11.76
CA GLY A 150 6.31 -8.16 -11.80
C GLY A 150 5.69 -9.54 -12.04
N LYS A 151 4.41 -9.67 -11.70
CA LYS A 151 3.66 -10.89 -11.95
C LYS A 151 3.66 -11.21 -13.44
N VAL A 152 4.17 -12.37 -13.81
CA VAL A 152 4.07 -12.88 -15.16
C VAL A 152 2.60 -13.27 -15.39
N ARG A 153 1.96 -12.64 -16.32
CA ARG A 153 0.60 -12.97 -16.72
C ARG A 153 0.60 -14.18 -17.67
#